data_f213d58f9456cc6e4e0a17f61ee3de21
#
_entry.id   f213d58f9456cc6e4e0a17f61ee3de21
#
_cell.length_a   1.000
_cell.length_b   1.000
_cell.length_c   1.000
_cell.angle_alpha   90.00
_cell.angle_beta   90.00
_cell.angle_gamma   90.00
#
_symmetry.space_group_name_H-M   'P 1'
#
loop_
_entity.id
_entity.type
_entity.pdbx_description
1 polymer ?
#
loop_
_entity_poly.entity_id
_entity_poly.type
_entity_poly.pdbx_seq_one_letter_code
_entity_poly.pdbx_strand_id
1 'polypeptide(L)'
;FGLGPAGTGKTYLAMAMAITAFKNNEVERIILTRPAIEAGEKLGFLPGDLQSKVDPYLRPLYDALFDMLGAETYQKYLERGNIEVAPLAYMRGRTLDDSFIILDEAQNTSREQMKMFLTRIGFGSHVVITGDVTQIDLPADKMSGLKQAVRVLKDVEGIGICELTDQDVVRHVMVQRIIKAYADYEAARNEKRKK
;
A
#
# COMPACT_ATOMS: atom_id res chain seq x y z
N PHE A 1 -9.97 1.43 5.69
CA PHE A 1 -9.07 0.32 5.38
C PHE A 1 -9.65 -0.48 4.21
N GLY A 2 -8.84 -0.71 3.17
CA GLY A 2 -9.16 -1.58 2.03
C GLY A 2 -8.32 -2.85 2.09
N LEU A 3 -8.94 -3.96 2.48
CA LEU A 3 -8.27 -5.24 2.72
C LEU A 3 -8.64 -6.23 1.63
N GLY A 4 -7.74 -7.13 1.29
CA GLY A 4 -8.06 -8.22 0.36
C GLY A 4 -6.85 -8.75 -0.40
N PRO A 5 -7.03 -9.80 -1.21
CA PRO A 5 -5.97 -10.43 -1.97
C PRO A 5 -5.32 -9.51 -2.99
N ALA A 6 -4.12 -9.86 -3.44
CA ALA A 6 -3.47 -9.17 -4.53
C ALA A 6 -4.30 -9.29 -5.84
N GLY A 7 -4.35 -8.20 -6.60
CA GLY A 7 -5.09 -8.14 -7.86
C GLY A 7 -6.57 -7.75 -7.74
N THR A 8 -7.05 -7.37 -6.55
CA THR A 8 -8.41 -6.85 -6.34
C THR A 8 -8.54 -5.34 -6.62
N GLY A 9 -7.45 -4.68 -7.04
CA GLY A 9 -7.47 -3.26 -7.40
C GLY A 9 -7.46 -2.28 -6.23
N LYS A 10 -7.17 -2.71 -4.99
CA LYS A 10 -7.17 -1.86 -3.79
C LYS A 10 -6.42 -0.53 -3.97
N THR A 11 -5.18 -0.62 -4.39
CA THR A 11 -4.31 0.55 -4.60
C THR A 11 -4.85 1.45 -5.70
N TYR A 12 -5.32 0.85 -6.81
CA TYR A 12 -5.89 1.57 -7.93
C TYR A 12 -7.17 2.33 -7.54
N LEU A 13 -8.09 1.68 -6.83
CA LEU A 13 -9.31 2.30 -6.32
C LEU A 13 -9.00 3.45 -5.34
N ALA A 14 -8.06 3.24 -4.41
CA ALA A 14 -7.63 4.27 -3.48
C ALA A 14 -7.09 5.50 -4.20
N MET A 15 -6.29 5.30 -5.25
CA MET A 15 -5.77 6.40 -6.08
C MET A 15 -6.85 7.12 -6.87
N ALA A 16 -7.81 6.38 -7.45
CA ALA A 16 -8.93 6.98 -8.15
C ALA A 16 -9.75 7.90 -7.23
N MET A 17 -9.98 7.46 -5.99
CA MET A 17 -10.66 8.28 -4.96
C MET A 17 -9.82 9.52 -4.61
N ALA A 18 -8.51 9.38 -4.41
CA ALA A 18 -7.62 10.49 -4.10
C ALA A 18 -7.59 11.55 -5.21
N ILE A 19 -7.48 11.11 -6.45
CA ILE A 19 -7.49 12.00 -7.63
C ILE A 19 -8.84 12.72 -7.74
N THR A 20 -9.93 12.02 -7.46
CA THR A 20 -11.28 12.61 -7.47
C THR A 20 -11.42 13.67 -6.40
N ALA A 21 -11.06 13.37 -5.15
CA ALA A 21 -11.09 14.32 -4.05
C ALA A 21 -10.23 15.56 -4.33
N PHE A 22 -9.03 15.35 -4.89
CA PHE A 22 -8.14 16.45 -5.26
C PHE A 22 -8.74 17.32 -6.38
N LYS A 23 -9.32 16.73 -7.42
CA LYS A 23 -9.97 17.48 -8.51
C LYS A 23 -11.21 18.25 -8.05
N ASN A 24 -11.89 17.75 -7.04
CA ASN A 24 -13.05 18.41 -6.41
C ASN A 24 -12.65 19.48 -5.39
N ASN A 25 -11.36 19.71 -5.17
CA ASN A 25 -10.83 20.60 -4.13
C ASN A 25 -11.28 20.23 -2.70
N GLU A 26 -11.51 18.95 -2.44
CA GLU A 26 -11.80 18.43 -1.10
C GLU A 26 -10.49 18.30 -0.28
N VAL A 27 -9.35 18.18 -0.97
CA VAL A 27 -8.00 18.16 -0.41
C VAL A 27 -7.05 18.97 -1.29
N GLU A 28 -5.96 19.47 -0.71
CA GLU A 28 -4.96 20.28 -1.41
C GLU A 28 -3.84 19.43 -2.05
N ARG A 29 -3.63 18.21 -1.54
CA ARG A 29 -2.55 17.33 -2.01
C ARG A 29 -2.87 15.86 -1.80
N ILE A 30 -2.15 15.03 -2.56
CA ILE A 30 -2.18 13.57 -2.47
C ILE A 30 -0.82 13.10 -1.95
N ILE A 31 -0.82 12.29 -0.89
CA ILE A 31 0.39 11.71 -0.32
C ILE A 31 0.30 10.19 -0.42
N LEU A 32 1.23 9.61 -1.15
CA LEU A 32 1.33 8.16 -1.33
C LEU A 32 2.54 7.65 -0.56
N THR A 33 2.32 6.69 0.28
CA THR A 33 3.41 6.10 1.07
C THR A 33 3.32 4.58 1.12
N ARG A 34 4.46 3.96 1.24
CA ARG A 34 4.62 2.50 1.31
C ARG A 34 5.72 2.16 2.32
N PRO A 35 5.58 1.11 3.13
CA PRO A 35 6.71 0.62 3.90
C PRO A 35 7.80 0.14 2.94
N ALA A 36 9.02 0.60 3.16
CA ALA A 36 10.17 0.03 2.49
C ALA A 36 10.55 -1.26 3.22
N ILE A 37 10.31 -2.41 2.59
CA ILE A 37 10.70 -3.71 3.13
C ILE A 37 11.83 -4.24 2.29
N GLU A 38 12.82 -4.70 2.99
CA GLU A 38 13.87 -5.52 2.41
C GLU A 38 13.32 -6.94 2.19
N ALA A 39 12.78 -7.22 1.01
CA ALA A 39 12.42 -8.58 0.62
C ALA A 39 13.71 -9.41 0.44
N GLY A 40 14.29 -9.89 1.55
CA GLY A 40 15.48 -10.74 1.57
C GLY A 40 16.82 -10.04 1.28
N GLU A 41 16.81 -8.81 0.76
CA GLU A 41 18.03 -8.01 0.54
C GLU A 41 18.03 -6.81 1.48
N LYS A 42 19.08 -6.66 2.27
CA LYS A 42 19.23 -5.49 3.14
C LYS A 42 19.47 -4.25 2.27
N LEU A 43 18.67 -3.20 2.42
CA LEU A 43 18.82 -1.90 1.75
C LEU A 43 20.26 -1.37 1.76
N GLY A 44 21.07 -1.80 2.73
CA GLY A 44 22.49 -1.49 2.83
C GLY A 44 23.37 -2.07 1.71
N PHE A 45 22.93 -3.10 0.99
CA PHE A 45 23.73 -3.72 -0.07
C PHE A 45 23.47 -3.14 -1.47
N LEU A 46 22.41 -2.36 -1.66
CA LEU A 46 22.16 -1.72 -2.95
C LEU A 46 23.07 -0.50 -3.12
N PRO A 47 23.73 -0.33 -4.27
CA PRO A 47 24.50 0.87 -4.57
C PRO A 47 23.57 2.08 -4.74
N GLY A 48 24.03 3.26 -4.33
CA GLY A 48 23.30 4.52 -4.46
C GLY A 48 22.88 5.15 -3.13
N ASP A 49 22.29 6.34 -3.22
CA ASP A 49 21.70 7.02 -2.08
C ASP A 49 20.41 6.35 -1.58
N LEU A 50 19.89 6.77 -0.44
CA LEU A 50 18.71 6.17 0.16
C LEU A 50 17.50 6.27 -0.77
N GLN A 51 17.38 7.35 -1.53
CA GLN A 51 16.25 7.59 -2.43
C GLN A 51 16.26 6.61 -3.60
N SER A 52 17.38 6.41 -4.26
CA SER A 52 17.53 5.42 -5.34
C SER A 52 17.30 3.98 -4.89
N LYS A 53 17.56 3.67 -3.62
CA LYS A 53 17.29 2.35 -3.03
C LYS A 53 15.81 2.09 -2.76
N VAL A 54 15.06 3.14 -2.46
CA VAL A 54 13.62 3.03 -2.13
C VAL A 54 12.74 3.15 -3.37
N ASP A 55 13.21 3.83 -4.41
CA ASP A 55 12.47 4.10 -5.64
C ASP A 55 11.83 2.86 -6.29
N PRO A 56 12.49 1.69 -6.39
CA PRO A 56 11.87 0.48 -6.94
C PRO A 56 10.61 0.04 -6.19
N TYR A 57 10.53 0.25 -4.88
CA TYR A 57 9.37 -0.10 -4.07
C TYR A 57 8.18 0.85 -4.28
N LEU A 58 8.45 2.07 -4.71
CA LEU A 58 7.44 3.08 -5.00
C LEU A 58 6.96 3.04 -6.46
N ARG A 59 7.68 2.31 -7.34
CA ARG A 59 7.39 2.24 -8.77
C ARG A 59 5.93 1.91 -9.11
N PRO A 60 5.29 0.92 -8.47
CA PRO A 60 3.88 0.62 -8.75
C PRO A 60 2.93 1.79 -8.47
N LEU A 61 3.29 2.68 -7.54
CA LEU A 61 2.52 3.88 -7.25
C LEU A 61 2.67 4.92 -8.36
N TYR A 62 3.89 5.10 -8.87
CA TYR A 62 4.14 5.98 -10.01
C TYR A 62 3.40 5.50 -11.26
N ASP A 63 3.48 4.20 -11.56
CA ASP A 63 2.83 3.61 -12.74
C ASP A 63 1.31 3.84 -12.70
N ALA A 64 0.68 3.62 -11.57
CA ALA A 64 -0.76 3.87 -11.42
C ALA A 64 -1.13 5.35 -11.53
N LEU A 65 -0.32 6.28 -11.02
CA LEU A 65 -0.52 7.72 -11.21
C LEU A 65 -0.39 8.11 -12.69
N PHE A 66 0.60 7.56 -13.39
CA PHE A 66 0.78 7.77 -14.82
C PHE A 66 -0.42 7.32 -15.63
N ASP A 67 -0.93 6.12 -15.35
CA ASP A 67 -2.11 5.57 -16.02
C ASP A 67 -3.36 6.45 -15.85
N MET A 68 -3.54 7.03 -14.65
CA MET A 68 -4.73 7.81 -14.33
C MET A 68 -4.67 9.28 -14.74
N LEU A 69 -3.50 9.89 -14.69
CA LEU A 69 -3.31 11.33 -14.91
C LEU A 69 -2.70 11.66 -16.27
N GLY A 70 -1.99 10.72 -16.87
CA GLY A 70 -1.08 10.98 -17.98
C GLY A 70 0.20 11.68 -17.55
N ALA A 71 1.25 11.56 -18.37
CA ALA A 71 2.60 12.00 -18.04
C ALA A 71 2.69 13.50 -17.69
N GLU A 72 2.12 14.35 -18.53
CA GLU A 72 2.20 15.82 -18.37
C GLU A 72 1.53 16.30 -17.08
N THR A 73 0.31 15.80 -16.80
CA THR A 73 -0.45 16.20 -15.61
C THR A 73 0.22 15.71 -14.35
N TYR A 74 0.70 14.47 -14.35
CA TYR A 74 1.46 13.90 -13.25
C TYR A 74 2.70 14.72 -12.93
N GLN A 75 3.54 15.02 -13.95
CA GLN A 75 4.75 15.81 -13.77
C GLN A 75 4.44 17.19 -13.19
N LYS A 76 3.44 17.88 -13.71
CA LYS A 76 2.99 19.18 -13.23
C LYS A 76 2.58 19.15 -11.75
N TYR A 77 1.85 18.14 -11.31
CA TYR A 77 1.41 18.04 -9.92
C TYR A 77 2.56 17.66 -8.99
N LEU A 78 3.49 16.85 -9.44
CA LEU A 78 4.69 16.51 -8.70
C LEU A 78 5.56 17.75 -8.46
N GLU A 79 5.84 18.53 -9.50
CA GLU A 79 6.63 19.77 -9.44
C GLU A 79 6.00 20.83 -8.54
N ARG A 80 4.68 20.88 -8.49
CA ARG A 80 3.94 21.81 -7.62
C ARG A 80 3.81 21.32 -6.17
N GLY A 81 4.23 20.10 -5.87
CA GLY A 81 4.05 19.50 -4.56
C GLY A 81 2.62 19.07 -4.24
N ASN A 82 1.71 19.05 -5.23
CA ASN A 82 0.36 18.54 -5.06
C ASN A 82 0.32 17.01 -4.94
N ILE A 83 1.32 16.32 -5.49
CA ILE A 83 1.50 14.89 -5.33
C ILE A 83 2.86 14.63 -4.70
N GLU A 84 2.88 13.84 -3.65
CA GLU A 84 4.08 13.37 -2.98
C GLU A 84 4.07 11.84 -2.92
N VAL A 85 5.16 11.22 -3.36
CA VAL A 85 5.37 9.77 -3.21
C VAL A 85 6.64 9.57 -2.39
N ALA A 86 6.49 8.99 -1.21
CA ALA A 86 7.59 8.86 -0.26
C ALA A 86 7.50 7.59 0.58
N PRO A 87 8.64 7.04 1.04
CA PRO A 87 8.62 5.91 1.96
C PRO A 87 7.98 6.29 3.30
N LEU A 88 7.35 5.33 3.94
CA LEU A 88 6.62 5.51 5.21
C LEU A 88 7.49 6.19 6.31
N ALA A 89 8.79 5.91 6.32
CA ALA A 89 9.70 6.51 7.29
C ALA A 89 9.73 8.06 7.23
N TYR A 90 9.45 8.65 6.07
CA TYR A 90 9.46 10.11 5.86
C TYR A 90 8.20 10.79 6.41
N MET A 91 7.23 10.03 6.86
CA MET A 91 6.03 10.56 7.52
C MET A 91 6.27 10.92 8.99
N ARG A 92 7.39 10.44 9.58
CA ARG A 92 7.70 10.69 10.99
C ARG A 92 7.87 12.19 11.29
N GLY A 93 7.22 12.65 12.37
CA GLY A 93 7.31 14.05 12.81
C GLY A 93 6.51 15.05 12.01
N ARG A 94 5.72 14.59 11.03
CA ARG A 94 4.86 15.45 10.21
C ARG A 94 3.43 15.47 10.75
N THR A 95 2.71 16.53 10.44
CA THR A 95 1.24 16.59 10.49
C THR A 95 0.76 16.79 9.06
N LEU A 96 -0.15 15.95 8.61
CA LEU A 96 -0.60 15.89 7.22
C LEU A 96 -2.02 16.46 7.13
N ASP A 97 -2.12 17.78 7.04
CA ASP A 97 -3.38 18.49 6.91
C ASP A 97 -3.82 18.56 5.43
N ASP A 98 -5.14 18.71 5.21
CA ASP A 98 -5.78 18.92 3.91
C ASP A 98 -5.29 18.00 2.80
N SER A 99 -5.07 16.73 3.16
CA SER A 99 -4.40 15.75 2.31
C SER A 99 -5.23 14.50 2.12
N PHE A 100 -5.18 13.91 0.92
CA PHE A 100 -5.59 12.52 0.73
C PHE A 100 -4.36 11.62 0.85
N ILE A 101 -4.31 10.79 1.88
CA ILE A 101 -3.14 10.02 2.25
C ILE A 101 -3.42 8.54 1.97
N ILE A 102 -2.54 7.89 1.22
CA ILE A 102 -2.62 6.45 0.95
C ILE A 102 -1.40 5.77 1.55
N LEU A 103 -1.64 4.82 2.47
CA LEU A 103 -0.63 3.86 2.90
C LEU A 103 -0.89 2.53 2.21
N ASP A 104 -0.05 2.19 1.24
CA ASP A 104 -0.15 0.95 0.48
C ASP A 104 0.77 -0.15 1.05
N GLU A 105 0.42 -1.44 0.82
CA GLU A 105 1.13 -2.62 1.36
C GLU A 105 1.31 -2.57 2.90
N ALA A 106 0.28 -2.08 3.58
CA ALA A 106 0.33 -1.80 5.01
C ALA A 106 0.47 -3.05 5.89
N GLN A 107 0.20 -4.26 5.37
CA GLN A 107 0.46 -5.52 6.09
C GLN A 107 1.95 -5.66 6.49
N ASN A 108 2.80 -4.96 5.77
CA ASN A 108 4.24 -4.98 5.95
C ASN A 108 4.75 -3.88 6.89
N THR A 109 3.87 -3.20 7.61
CA THR A 109 4.26 -2.28 8.69
C THR A 109 4.43 -3.02 10.01
N SER A 110 5.39 -2.58 10.82
CA SER A 110 5.40 -2.94 12.25
C SER A 110 4.27 -2.22 12.99
N ARG A 111 4.00 -2.64 14.21
CA ARG A 111 3.00 -1.97 15.08
C ARG A 111 3.35 -0.51 15.33
N GLU A 112 4.63 -0.24 15.58
CA GLU A 112 5.15 1.10 15.83
C GLU A 112 5.04 1.98 14.59
N GLN A 113 5.34 1.44 13.40
CA GLN A 113 5.20 2.14 12.12
C GLN A 113 3.73 2.48 11.83
N MET A 114 2.82 1.53 12.02
CA MET A 114 1.39 1.77 11.83
C MET A 114 0.87 2.83 12.79
N LYS A 115 1.20 2.74 14.08
CA LYS A 115 0.81 3.74 15.07
C LYS A 115 1.41 5.11 14.74
N MET A 116 2.68 5.14 14.36
CA MET A 116 3.36 6.37 13.94
C MET A 116 2.62 7.02 12.77
N PHE A 117 2.25 6.26 11.75
CA PHE A 117 1.51 6.75 10.59
C PHE A 117 0.11 7.29 10.95
N LEU A 118 -0.68 6.51 11.66
CA LEU A 118 -2.04 6.89 12.06
C LEU A 118 -2.10 8.18 12.89
N THR A 119 -1.02 8.48 13.62
CA THR A 119 -0.91 9.73 14.40
C THR A 119 -0.37 10.91 13.59
N ARG A 120 -0.24 10.80 12.27
CA ARG A 120 0.15 11.90 11.34
C ARG A 120 -1.04 12.57 10.70
N ILE A 121 -2.23 11.98 10.82
CA ILE A 121 -3.46 12.50 10.21
C ILE A 121 -3.77 13.87 10.80
N GLY A 122 -3.83 14.86 9.93
CA GLY A 122 -4.18 16.24 10.28
C GLY A 122 -5.62 16.60 9.93
N PHE A 123 -5.98 17.83 10.17
CA PHE A 123 -7.31 18.35 9.87
C PHE A 123 -7.59 18.35 8.36
N GLY A 124 -8.85 18.15 7.96
CA GLY A 124 -9.25 18.15 6.56
C GLY A 124 -8.71 16.98 5.72
N SER A 125 -8.08 15.98 6.35
CA SER A 125 -7.45 14.87 5.62
C SER A 125 -8.31 13.62 5.57
N HIS A 126 -8.20 12.92 4.42
CA HIS A 126 -8.75 11.60 4.20
C HIS A 126 -7.62 10.58 4.15
N VAL A 127 -7.83 9.40 4.72
CA VAL A 127 -6.80 8.34 4.75
C VAL A 127 -7.37 7.03 4.25
N VAL A 128 -6.66 6.42 3.31
CA VAL A 128 -6.92 5.05 2.86
C VAL A 128 -5.69 4.19 3.14
N ILE A 129 -5.91 3.07 3.81
CA ILE A 129 -4.87 2.10 4.14
C ILE A 129 -5.21 0.81 3.41
N THR A 130 -4.35 0.39 2.48
CA THR A 130 -4.54 -0.83 1.70
C THR A 130 -3.56 -1.92 2.13
N GLY A 131 -4.00 -3.16 2.06
CA GLY A 131 -3.14 -4.29 2.39
C GLY A 131 -3.77 -5.66 2.18
N ASP A 132 -2.90 -6.66 2.13
CA ASP A 132 -3.24 -8.08 2.09
C ASP A 132 -2.71 -8.77 3.33
N VAL A 133 -3.59 -9.12 4.26
CA VAL A 133 -3.22 -9.76 5.53
C VAL A 133 -2.67 -11.19 5.37
N THR A 134 -2.73 -11.75 4.16
CA THR A 134 -2.19 -13.08 3.84
C THR A 134 -0.75 -13.02 3.32
N GLN A 135 -0.32 -11.87 2.77
CA GLN A 135 0.99 -11.65 2.17
C GLN A 135 1.87 -10.76 3.07
N ILE A 136 2.31 -11.30 4.19
CA ILE A 136 3.14 -10.57 5.16
C ILE A 136 4.60 -10.99 4.97
N ASP A 137 5.43 -10.03 4.54
CA ASP A 137 6.87 -10.22 4.29
C ASP A 137 7.74 -9.78 5.49
N LEU A 138 7.12 -9.53 6.64
CA LEU A 138 7.82 -9.20 7.88
C LEU A 138 8.58 -10.43 8.44
N PRO A 139 9.71 -10.22 9.12
CA PRO A 139 10.37 -11.27 9.90
C PRO A 139 9.39 -11.99 10.84
N ALA A 140 9.57 -13.30 11.04
CA ALA A 140 8.63 -14.16 11.77
C ALA A 140 8.39 -13.72 13.23
N ASP A 141 9.31 -12.98 13.82
CA ASP A 141 9.23 -12.40 15.17
C ASP A 141 8.45 -11.09 15.24
N LYS A 142 8.10 -10.50 14.07
CA LYS A 142 7.36 -9.24 14.01
C LYS A 142 5.91 -9.45 13.62
N MET A 143 5.02 -8.83 14.39
CA MET A 143 3.58 -8.82 14.08
C MET A 143 3.23 -7.67 13.14
N SER A 144 2.38 -7.95 12.17
CA SER A 144 1.85 -6.93 11.26
C SER A 144 1.05 -5.87 12.02
N GLY A 145 1.44 -4.61 11.82
CA GLY A 145 0.74 -3.44 12.34
C GLY A 145 -0.68 -3.31 11.77
N LEU A 146 -0.89 -3.70 10.51
CA LEU A 146 -2.21 -3.70 9.88
C LEU A 146 -3.18 -4.63 10.61
N LYS A 147 -2.78 -5.88 10.89
CA LYS A 147 -3.62 -6.84 11.63
C LYS A 147 -4.03 -6.31 13.00
N GLN A 148 -3.11 -5.64 13.69
CA GLN A 148 -3.41 -5.03 14.98
C GLN A 148 -4.35 -3.83 14.82
N ALA A 149 -4.07 -2.92 13.87
CA ALA A 149 -4.86 -1.72 13.65
C ALA A 149 -6.33 -2.07 13.34
N VAL A 150 -6.57 -3.00 12.41
CA VAL A 150 -7.92 -3.46 12.06
C VAL A 150 -8.68 -3.97 13.30
N ARG A 151 -8.01 -4.75 14.15
CA ARG A 151 -8.64 -5.28 15.38
C ARG A 151 -8.98 -4.18 16.39
N VAL A 152 -8.09 -3.22 16.58
CA VAL A 152 -8.22 -2.16 17.59
C VAL A 152 -9.20 -1.08 17.15
N LEU A 153 -9.26 -0.80 15.83
CA LEU A 153 -9.97 0.36 15.29
C LEU A 153 -11.33 0.02 14.67
N LYS A 154 -11.74 -1.25 14.65
CA LYS A 154 -12.97 -1.72 13.97
C LYS A 154 -14.25 -1.01 14.46
N ASP A 155 -14.29 -0.63 15.73
CA ASP A 155 -15.46 -0.03 16.37
C ASP A 155 -15.28 1.48 16.62
N VAL A 156 -14.25 2.10 16.02
CA VAL A 156 -13.99 3.53 16.16
C VAL A 156 -14.81 4.29 15.12
N GLU A 157 -15.61 5.25 15.58
CA GLU A 157 -16.40 6.11 14.70
C GLU A 157 -15.51 6.84 13.69
N GLY A 158 -15.96 6.95 12.44
CA GLY A 158 -15.20 7.55 11.34
C GLY A 158 -14.18 6.61 10.67
N ILE A 159 -14.05 5.37 11.14
CA ILE A 159 -13.18 4.36 10.52
C ILE A 159 -14.02 3.29 9.83
N GLY A 160 -13.84 3.16 8.51
CA GLY A 160 -14.44 2.09 7.71
C GLY A 160 -13.42 0.99 7.38
N ILE A 161 -13.89 -0.27 7.40
CA ILE A 161 -13.13 -1.43 6.95
C ILE A 161 -13.89 -2.06 5.81
N CYS A 162 -13.27 -2.08 4.63
CA CYS A 162 -13.82 -2.68 3.42
C CYS A 162 -12.98 -3.91 3.07
N GLU A 163 -13.62 -5.06 2.95
CA GLU A 163 -12.97 -6.32 2.61
C GLU A 163 -13.31 -6.69 1.17
N LEU A 164 -12.29 -6.85 0.34
CA LEU A 164 -12.34 -7.41 -0.99
C LEU A 164 -11.97 -8.89 -0.94
N THR A 165 -12.58 -9.67 -1.81
CA THR A 165 -12.45 -11.13 -1.80
C THR A 165 -11.82 -11.65 -3.10
N ASP A 166 -11.62 -12.95 -3.20
CA ASP A 166 -11.15 -13.60 -4.43
C ASP A 166 -12.09 -13.36 -5.63
N GLN A 167 -13.36 -13.03 -5.37
CA GLN A 167 -14.34 -12.70 -6.42
C GLN A 167 -14.06 -11.34 -7.08
N ASP A 168 -13.36 -10.45 -6.36
CA ASP A 168 -12.99 -9.11 -6.83
C ASP A 168 -11.64 -9.11 -7.59
N VAL A 169 -10.99 -10.27 -7.73
CA VAL A 169 -9.69 -10.39 -8.39
C VAL A 169 -9.83 -10.23 -9.89
N VAL A 170 -9.25 -9.15 -10.42
CA VAL A 170 -9.16 -8.89 -11.86
C VAL A 170 -7.74 -9.25 -12.33
N ARG A 171 -7.62 -10.38 -12.99
CA ARG A 171 -6.33 -10.87 -13.51
C ARG A 171 -6.47 -11.43 -14.91
N HIS A 172 -5.42 -11.27 -15.71
CA HIS A 172 -5.34 -11.93 -17.01
C HIS A 172 -5.50 -13.46 -16.85
N VAL A 173 -6.29 -14.09 -17.73
CA VAL A 173 -6.63 -15.53 -17.66
C VAL A 173 -5.38 -16.41 -17.56
N MET A 174 -4.30 -16.06 -18.26
CA MET A 174 -3.03 -16.80 -18.19
C MET A 174 -2.42 -16.74 -16.78
N VAL A 175 -2.47 -15.59 -16.11
CA VAL A 175 -1.95 -15.44 -14.73
C VAL A 175 -2.76 -16.30 -13.76
N GLN A 176 -4.07 -16.37 -13.90
CA GLN A 176 -4.91 -17.25 -13.08
C GLN A 176 -4.52 -18.72 -13.26
N ARG A 177 -4.28 -19.16 -14.52
CA ARG A 177 -3.84 -20.53 -14.84
C ARG A 177 -2.47 -20.85 -14.24
N ILE A 178 -1.54 -19.90 -14.31
CA ILE A 178 -0.19 -20.06 -13.72
C ILE A 178 -0.30 -20.23 -12.20
N ILE A 179 -1.04 -19.34 -11.51
CA ILE A 179 -1.21 -19.42 -10.05
C ILE A 179 -1.80 -20.77 -9.65
N LYS A 180 -2.84 -21.21 -10.37
CA LYS A 180 -3.47 -22.49 -10.10
C LYS A 180 -2.49 -23.66 -10.27
N ALA A 181 -1.70 -23.66 -11.33
CA ALA A 181 -0.71 -24.72 -11.59
C ALA A 181 0.34 -24.81 -10.48
N TYR A 182 0.82 -23.67 -9.96
CA TYR A 182 1.74 -23.64 -8.81
C TYR A 182 1.08 -24.13 -7.52
N ALA A 183 -0.14 -23.72 -7.23
CA ALA A 183 -0.89 -24.19 -6.06
C ALA A 183 -1.10 -25.71 -6.08
N ASP A 184 -1.51 -26.26 -7.23
CA ASP A 184 -1.70 -27.69 -7.42
C ASP A 184 -0.37 -28.47 -7.23
N TYR A 185 0.75 -27.93 -7.73
CA TYR A 185 2.07 -28.53 -7.55
C TYR A 185 2.50 -28.53 -6.08
N GLU A 186 2.31 -27.44 -5.36
CA GLU A 186 2.66 -27.32 -3.94
C GLU A 186 1.81 -28.26 -3.07
N ALA A 187 0.50 -28.37 -3.35
CA ALA A 187 -0.40 -29.29 -2.67
C ALA A 187 0.08 -30.75 -2.84
N ALA A 188 0.37 -31.17 -4.07
CA ALA A 188 0.88 -32.52 -4.36
C ALA A 188 2.24 -32.81 -3.67
N ARG A 189 3.11 -31.80 -3.55
CA ARG A 189 4.40 -31.91 -2.85
C ARG A 189 4.23 -32.08 -1.35
N ASN A 190 3.29 -31.35 -0.74
CA ASN A 190 3.00 -31.41 0.69
C ASN A 190 2.35 -32.74 1.08
N GLU A 191 1.52 -33.34 0.23
CA GLU A 191 0.97 -34.69 0.45
C GLU A 191 2.07 -35.78 0.43
N LYS A 192 3.06 -35.64 -0.46
CA LYS A 192 4.21 -36.58 -0.53
C LYS A 192 5.15 -36.47 0.66
N ARG A 193 5.18 -35.33 1.37
CA ARG A 193 6.01 -35.13 2.56
C ARG A 193 5.35 -35.64 3.85
N LYS A 194 4.04 -35.88 3.84
CA LYS A 194 3.27 -36.40 4.96
C LYS A 194 3.16 -37.93 4.96
N LYS A 195 3.56 -38.58 3.88
CA LYS A 195 3.74 -40.04 3.77
C LYS A 195 5.19 -40.43 3.96
#